data_a95b1e943448094454f719e00070e9fd
#
_entry.id   a95b1e943448094454f719e00070e9fd
#
_cell.length_a   1.000
_cell.length_b   1.000
_cell.length_c   1.000
_cell.angle_alpha   90.00
_cell.angle_beta   90.00
_cell.angle_gamma   90.00
#
_symmetry.space_group_name_H-M   'P 1'
#
loop_
_entity.id
_entity.type
_entity.pdbx_description
1 polymer ?
#
loop_
_entity_poly.entity_id
_entity_poly.type
_entity_poly.pdbx_seq_one_letter_code
_entity_poly.pdbx_strand_id
1 'polypeptide(L)'
;PKSREVSKWTDWDDGGEDRASLAAARWEQILGKVLSLDYDTGEEERISHVLSMDREAREYFFSWWNRKVERINRIEDDAEVDSREMKHPAQVARLALLMQVLRYASDESHLRFVDLASVKAAIRLNGYFEDSYRRIRSFVAEDMCEEPPKVLLSLLPDTFDTKTAIAIGKELQNVSERTVMNYLKELCRSRLLRK
;
A
#
# COMPACT_ATOMS: atom_id res chain seq x y z
N PRO A 1 -11.68 20.91 -20.58
CA PRO A 1 -10.86 20.53 -19.44
C PRO A 1 -9.60 21.40 -19.50
N LYS A 2 -9.44 22.30 -18.50
CA LYS A 2 -8.22 23.09 -18.39
C LYS A 2 -7.11 22.13 -17.97
N SER A 3 -6.10 21.95 -18.82
CA SER A 3 -4.87 21.29 -18.45
C SER A 3 -4.31 21.99 -17.20
N ARG A 4 -4.09 21.25 -16.12
CA ARG A 4 -3.35 21.74 -14.97
C ARG A 4 -1.95 22.09 -15.48
N GLU A 5 -1.62 23.36 -15.54
CA GLU A 5 -0.22 23.76 -15.69
C GLU A 5 0.54 23.24 -14.47
N VAL A 6 1.41 22.28 -14.71
CA VAL A 6 2.40 21.87 -13.72
C VAL A 6 3.41 23.02 -13.67
N SER A 7 3.47 23.71 -12.54
CA SER A 7 4.48 24.75 -12.32
C SER A 7 5.86 24.15 -12.56
N LYS A 8 6.67 24.81 -13.40
CA LYS A 8 8.07 24.47 -13.54
C LYS A 8 8.72 24.53 -12.16
N TRP A 9 9.60 23.60 -11.86
CA TRP A 9 10.52 23.73 -10.74
C TRP A 9 11.31 25.01 -11.01
N THR A 10 10.98 26.08 -10.32
CA THR A 10 11.85 27.26 -10.26
C THR A 10 13.05 26.86 -9.41
N ASP A 11 14.25 27.13 -9.94
CA ASP A 11 15.47 26.94 -9.19
C ASP A 11 15.32 27.53 -7.79
N TRP A 12 15.79 26.79 -6.81
CA TRP A 12 15.72 27.13 -5.37
C TRP A 12 16.62 28.31 -5.01
N ASP A 13 16.76 29.26 -5.88
CA ASP A 13 17.75 30.33 -5.86
C ASP A 13 17.37 31.56 -5.00
N ASP A 14 16.19 31.54 -4.37
CA ASP A 14 15.77 32.65 -3.50
C ASP A 14 16.18 32.44 -2.04
N GLY A 15 17.45 32.49 -1.74
CA GLY A 15 17.97 32.38 -0.35
C GLY A 15 17.85 30.97 0.24
N GLY A 16 17.64 29.96 -0.61
CA GLY A 16 17.47 28.57 -0.22
C GLY A 16 18.78 27.81 0.01
N GLU A 17 19.91 28.29 -0.45
CA GLU A 17 21.19 27.61 -0.27
C GLU A 17 21.53 27.37 1.19
N ASP A 18 21.35 28.34 2.09
CA ASP A 18 21.58 28.16 3.51
C ASP A 18 20.61 27.15 4.15
N ARG A 19 19.34 27.18 3.77
CA ARG A 19 18.33 26.23 4.30
C ARG A 19 18.53 24.83 3.76
N ALA A 20 18.83 24.67 2.47
CA ALA A 20 19.11 23.38 1.85
C ALA A 20 20.41 22.78 2.43
N SER A 21 21.44 23.60 2.61
CA SER A 21 22.70 23.20 3.23
C SER A 21 22.52 22.77 4.69
N LEU A 22 21.76 23.54 5.48
CA LEU A 22 21.43 23.19 6.87
C LEU A 22 20.60 21.90 6.97
N ALA A 23 19.63 21.72 6.08
CA ALA A 23 18.82 20.49 6.02
C ALA A 23 19.68 19.28 5.64
N ALA A 24 20.57 19.43 4.67
CA ALA A 24 21.51 18.38 4.27
C ALA A 24 22.46 18.00 5.42
N ALA A 25 23.06 19.00 6.07
CA ALA A 25 23.93 18.77 7.22
C ALA A 25 23.20 18.08 8.37
N ARG A 26 21.95 18.49 8.65
CA ARG A 26 21.12 17.82 9.67
C ARG A 26 20.79 16.39 9.29
N TRP A 27 20.48 16.13 8.02
CA TRP A 27 20.23 14.79 7.51
C TRP A 27 21.46 13.90 7.62
N GLU A 28 22.64 14.41 7.29
CA GLU A 28 23.93 13.69 7.44
C GLU A 28 24.19 13.32 8.91
N GLN A 29 23.90 14.23 9.85
CA GLN A 29 23.99 13.92 11.27
C GLN A 29 23.06 12.80 11.71
N ILE A 30 21.80 12.83 11.25
CA ILE A 30 20.80 11.78 11.53
C ILE A 30 21.28 10.44 10.97
N LEU A 31 21.70 10.41 9.70
CA LEU A 31 22.24 9.20 9.08
C LEU A 31 23.48 8.69 9.78
N GLY A 32 24.40 9.59 10.16
CA GLY A 32 25.62 9.24 10.92
C GLY A 32 25.27 8.55 12.25
N LYS A 33 24.28 9.06 12.99
CA LYS A 33 23.80 8.43 14.23
C LYS A 33 23.15 7.06 13.97
N VAL A 34 22.33 6.93 12.93
CA VAL A 34 21.72 5.65 12.58
C VAL A 34 22.77 4.61 12.18
N LEU A 35 23.75 5.01 11.38
CA LEU A 35 24.84 4.13 10.92
C LEU A 35 25.83 3.76 12.04
N SER A 36 25.91 4.57 13.10
CA SER A 36 26.74 4.27 14.27
C SER A 36 26.07 3.35 15.30
N LEU A 37 24.81 2.91 15.05
CA LEU A 37 24.16 1.92 15.90
C LEU A 37 24.86 0.57 15.71
N ASP A 38 25.56 0.14 16.76
CA ASP A 38 26.24 -1.14 16.77
C ASP A 38 25.26 -2.29 17.03
N TYR A 39 25.66 -3.47 16.58
CA TYR A 39 25.02 -4.72 16.98
C TYR A 39 25.55 -5.14 18.35
N ASP A 40 24.72 -5.80 19.17
CA ASP A 40 25.23 -6.54 20.32
C ASP A 40 26.18 -7.64 19.82
N THR A 41 27.45 -7.48 20.08
CA THR A 41 28.46 -8.48 19.75
C THR A 41 28.49 -9.52 20.85
N GLY A 42 27.72 -10.61 20.70
CA GLY A 42 28.08 -11.85 21.35
C GLY A 42 29.38 -12.40 20.74
N GLU A 43 30.20 -13.14 21.49
CA GLU A 43 31.54 -13.55 21.09
C GLU A 43 31.62 -14.34 19.78
N GLU A 44 30.52 -14.85 19.24
CA GLU A 44 30.47 -15.65 18.00
C GLU A 44 29.42 -15.21 16.96
N GLU A 45 28.39 -14.41 17.30
CA GLU A 45 27.35 -13.98 16.37
C GLU A 45 26.92 -12.52 16.61
N ARG A 46 26.63 -11.80 15.52
CA ARG A 46 25.98 -10.47 15.60
C ARG A 46 24.54 -10.62 16.02
N ILE A 47 24.22 -10.23 17.25
CA ILE A 47 22.86 -10.27 17.76
C ILE A 47 22.19 -8.92 17.47
N SER A 48 21.04 -8.98 16.80
CA SER A 48 20.24 -7.78 16.52
C SER A 48 19.59 -7.25 17.80
N HIS A 49 19.65 -5.95 18.03
CA HIS A 49 18.89 -5.30 19.10
C HIS A 49 17.39 -5.48 18.88
N VAL A 50 16.67 -5.94 19.90
CA VAL A 50 15.22 -6.09 19.87
C VAL A 50 14.58 -4.98 20.69
N LEU A 51 13.84 -4.09 20.04
CA LEU A 51 13.05 -3.06 20.68
C LEU A 51 11.60 -3.52 20.87
N SER A 52 11.15 -3.60 22.10
CA SER A 52 9.73 -3.84 22.40
C SER A 52 8.96 -2.54 22.41
N MET A 53 7.66 -2.59 22.16
CA MET A 53 6.78 -1.45 22.40
C MET A 53 6.58 -1.24 23.90
N ASP A 54 6.53 0.01 24.36
CA ASP A 54 6.07 0.32 25.70
C ASP A 54 4.59 -0.09 25.91
N ARG A 55 4.10 0.02 27.13
CA ARG A 55 2.74 -0.42 27.46
C ARG A 55 1.69 0.36 26.66
N GLU A 56 1.78 1.67 26.62
CA GLU A 56 0.80 2.54 25.95
C GLU A 56 0.82 2.35 24.42
N ALA A 57 2.01 2.24 23.84
CA ALA A 57 2.20 1.97 22.41
C ALA A 57 1.58 0.63 22.02
N ARG A 58 1.78 -0.39 22.84
CA ARG A 58 1.23 -1.74 22.62
C ARG A 58 -0.29 -1.76 22.70
N GLU A 59 -0.86 -1.16 23.74
CA GLU A 59 -2.32 -1.05 23.90
C GLU A 59 -2.95 -0.30 22.73
N TYR A 60 -2.33 0.77 22.28
CA TYR A 60 -2.79 1.55 21.13
C TYR A 60 -2.70 0.77 19.82
N PHE A 61 -1.58 0.07 19.59
CA PHE A 61 -1.37 -0.77 18.42
C PHE A 61 -2.39 -1.90 18.33
N PHE A 62 -2.62 -2.62 19.43
CA PHE A 62 -3.63 -3.69 19.47
C PHE A 62 -5.06 -3.16 19.29
N SER A 63 -5.39 -2.03 19.91
CA SER A 63 -6.70 -1.41 19.72
C SER A 63 -6.94 -1.01 18.25
N TRP A 64 -5.92 -0.46 17.59
CA TRP A 64 -5.97 -0.15 16.15
C TRP A 64 -6.19 -1.41 15.30
N TRP A 65 -5.40 -2.46 15.57
CA TRP A 65 -5.48 -3.71 14.81
C TRP A 65 -6.81 -4.42 15.03
N ASN A 66 -7.29 -4.53 16.26
CA ASN A 66 -8.57 -5.17 16.57
C ASN A 66 -9.73 -4.50 15.85
N ARG A 67 -9.76 -3.16 15.77
CA ARG A 67 -10.77 -2.45 14.98
C ARG A 67 -10.69 -2.78 13.48
N LYS A 68 -9.50 -3.01 12.94
CA LYS A 68 -9.36 -3.46 11.54
C LYS A 68 -9.88 -4.89 11.36
N VAL A 69 -9.53 -5.79 12.25
CA VAL A 69 -10.01 -7.18 12.23
C VAL A 69 -11.53 -7.25 12.31
N GLU A 70 -12.14 -6.49 13.22
CA GLU A 70 -13.61 -6.40 13.31
C GLU A 70 -14.26 -5.92 12.00
N ARG A 71 -13.64 -4.96 11.31
CA ARG A 71 -14.10 -4.48 10.01
C ARG A 71 -13.97 -5.56 8.93
N ILE A 72 -12.82 -6.23 8.87
CA ILE A 72 -12.56 -7.31 7.90
C ILE A 72 -13.55 -8.45 8.11
N ASN A 73 -13.79 -8.86 9.35
CA ASN A 73 -14.71 -9.96 9.68
C ASN A 73 -16.21 -9.64 9.37
N ARG A 74 -16.55 -8.38 9.10
CA ARG A 74 -17.91 -7.98 8.67
C ARG A 74 -18.10 -8.07 7.16
N ILE A 75 -17.05 -8.28 6.40
CA ILE A 75 -17.12 -8.45 4.95
C ILE A 75 -17.56 -9.88 4.68
N GLU A 76 -18.74 -10.06 4.09
CA GLU A 76 -19.33 -11.39 3.85
C GLU A 76 -18.66 -12.13 2.68
N ASP A 77 -18.05 -11.40 1.74
CA ASP A 77 -17.38 -11.96 0.58
C ASP A 77 -15.86 -11.92 0.74
N ASP A 78 -15.24 -13.08 0.94
CA ASP A 78 -13.78 -13.22 1.06
C ASP A 78 -13.03 -12.65 -0.16
N ALA A 79 -13.68 -12.56 -1.33
CA ALA A 79 -13.08 -11.97 -2.53
C ALA A 79 -12.92 -10.44 -2.43
N GLU A 80 -13.68 -9.78 -1.55
CA GLU A 80 -13.55 -8.34 -1.29
C GLU A 80 -12.45 -8.00 -0.29
N VAL A 81 -11.97 -9.00 0.47
CA VAL A 81 -10.88 -8.79 1.44
C VAL A 81 -9.57 -8.69 0.70
N ASP A 82 -8.97 -7.51 0.72
CA ASP A 82 -7.61 -7.33 0.18
C ASP A 82 -6.60 -8.06 1.06
N SER A 83 -5.92 -9.06 0.50
CA SER A 83 -4.88 -9.86 1.18
C SER A 83 -3.76 -9.00 1.81
N ARG A 84 -3.63 -7.74 1.40
CA ARG A 84 -2.69 -6.77 1.99
C ARG A 84 -3.10 -6.33 3.37
N GLU A 85 -4.41 -6.30 3.68
CA GLU A 85 -4.88 -5.87 5.00
C GLU A 85 -4.28 -6.73 6.11
N MET A 86 -4.06 -8.00 5.86
CA MET A 86 -3.41 -8.92 6.79
C MET A 86 -1.90 -8.64 7.01
N LYS A 87 -1.27 -7.87 6.11
CA LYS A 87 0.15 -7.50 6.21
C LYS A 87 0.38 -6.17 6.95
N HIS A 88 -0.66 -5.38 7.17
CA HIS A 88 -0.57 -4.07 7.81
C HIS A 88 0.04 -4.09 9.21
N PRO A 89 -0.26 -5.06 10.10
CA PRO A 89 0.36 -5.07 11.42
C PRO A 89 1.89 -5.16 11.36
N ALA A 90 2.43 -6.03 10.52
CA ALA A 90 3.87 -6.16 10.34
C ALA A 90 4.47 -4.90 9.70
N GLN A 91 3.77 -4.28 8.75
CA GLN A 91 4.20 -3.03 8.13
C GLN A 91 4.22 -1.88 9.14
N VAL A 92 3.15 -1.72 9.92
CA VAL A 92 3.09 -0.66 10.96
C VAL A 92 4.13 -0.89 12.04
N ALA A 93 4.39 -2.14 12.46
CA ALA A 93 5.45 -2.43 13.42
C ALA A 93 6.84 -2.01 12.89
N ARG A 94 7.15 -2.30 11.62
CA ARG A 94 8.39 -1.88 10.96
C ARG A 94 8.48 -0.36 10.85
N LEU A 95 7.41 0.31 10.46
CA LEU A 95 7.34 1.77 10.39
C LEU A 95 7.49 2.41 11.77
N ALA A 96 6.91 1.83 12.82
CA ALA A 96 7.03 2.32 14.18
C ALA A 96 8.48 2.23 14.70
N LEU A 97 9.16 1.12 14.38
CA LEU A 97 10.59 0.97 14.67
C LEU A 97 11.41 2.02 13.92
N LEU A 98 11.16 2.20 12.62
CA LEU A 98 11.85 3.23 11.83
C LEU A 98 11.62 4.63 12.40
N MET A 99 10.38 4.99 12.76
CA MET A 99 10.08 6.28 13.38
C MET A 99 10.79 6.47 14.71
N GLN A 100 10.89 5.41 15.54
CA GLN A 100 11.60 5.46 16.81
C GLN A 100 13.10 5.71 16.59
N VAL A 101 13.72 5.01 15.65
CA VAL A 101 15.14 5.17 15.33
C VAL A 101 15.43 6.58 14.78
N LEU A 102 14.61 7.08 13.87
CA LEU A 102 14.77 8.43 13.31
C LEU A 102 14.58 9.52 14.39
N ARG A 103 13.60 9.37 15.27
CA ARG A 103 13.39 10.31 16.38
C ARG A 103 14.54 10.27 17.39
N TYR A 104 15.09 9.08 17.66
CA TYR A 104 16.30 8.96 18.45
C TYR A 104 17.48 9.68 17.76
N ALA A 105 17.69 9.45 16.48
CA ALA A 105 18.78 10.08 15.73
C ALA A 105 18.61 11.60 15.62
N SER A 106 17.38 12.11 15.71
CA SER A 106 17.05 13.53 15.73
C SER A 106 17.12 14.18 17.13
N ASP A 107 17.49 13.44 18.16
CA ASP A 107 17.49 13.88 19.57
C ASP A 107 16.09 14.17 20.15
N GLU A 108 15.04 13.59 19.55
CA GLU A 108 13.64 13.79 19.96
C GLU A 108 13.12 12.68 20.89
N SER A 109 13.84 11.56 20.98
CA SER A 109 13.42 10.40 21.75
C SER A 109 14.62 9.53 22.15
N HIS A 110 14.33 8.46 22.90
CA HIS A 110 15.31 7.45 23.31
C HIS A 110 15.21 6.18 22.46
N LEU A 111 16.18 5.28 22.57
CA LEU A 111 16.21 3.98 21.87
C LEU A 111 16.07 2.80 22.84
N ARG A 112 15.23 2.93 23.88
CA ARG A 112 14.99 1.83 24.86
C ARG A 112 13.79 0.97 24.49
N PHE A 113 12.77 1.58 23.92
CA PHE A 113 11.53 0.95 23.47
C PHE A 113 10.89 1.83 22.38
N VAL A 114 9.95 1.25 21.65
CA VAL A 114 9.12 1.98 20.67
C VAL A 114 7.98 2.64 21.46
N ASP A 115 7.93 3.96 21.45
CA ASP A 115 6.96 4.77 22.19
C ASP A 115 5.65 4.98 21.42
N LEU A 116 4.64 5.47 22.14
CA LEU A 116 3.31 5.75 21.58
C LEU A 116 3.34 6.74 20.41
N ALA A 117 4.22 7.74 20.44
CA ALA A 117 4.30 8.74 19.39
C ALA A 117 4.78 8.12 18.07
N SER A 118 5.75 7.22 18.14
CA SER A 118 6.27 6.48 16.99
C SER A 118 5.22 5.53 16.41
N VAL A 119 4.43 4.84 17.24
CA VAL A 119 3.32 3.98 16.79
C VAL A 119 2.21 4.81 16.13
N LYS A 120 1.82 5.95 16.71
CA LYS A 120 0.84 6.86 16.09
C LYS A 120 1.29 7.38 14.74
N ALA A 121 2.56 7.78 14.63
CA ALA A 121 3.14 8.23 13.36
C ALA A 121 3.13 7.12 12.30
N ALA A 122 3.50 5.91 12.69
CA ALA A 122 3.49 4.73 11.80
C ALA A 122 2.08 4.39 11.29
N ILE A 123 1.08 4.39 12.17
CA ILE A 123 -0.32 4.14 11.79
C ILE A 123 -0.82 5.22 10.82
N ARG A 124 -0.49 6.49 11.06
CA ARG A 124 -0.84 7.60 10.17
C ARG A 124 -0.20 7.44 8.79
N LEU A 125 1.09 7.09 8.75
CA LEU A 125 1.82 6.87 7.51
C LEU A 125 1.27 5.65 6.75
N ASN A 126 0.93 4.57 7.45
CA ASN A 126 0.28 3.42 6.83
C ASN A 126 -1.08 3.80 6.21
N GLY A 127 -1.88 4.62 6.89
CA GLY A 127 -3.14 5.16 6.35
C GLY A 127 -2.93 5.95 5.06
N TYR A 128 -1.89 6.80 5.00
CA TYR A 128 -1.52 7.52 3.78
C TYR A 128 -1.17 6.56 2.62
N PHE A 129 -0.44 5.49 2.89
CA PHE A 129 -0.14 4.49 1.86
C PHE A 129 -1.38 3.72 1.40
N GLU A 130 -2.30 3.38 2.32
CA GLU A 130 -3.58 2.76 1.98
C GLU A 130 -4.42 3.65 1.05
N ASP A 131 -4.54 4.94 1.39
CA ASP A 131 -5.30 5.90 0.58
C ASP A 131 -4.66 6.16 -0.78
N SER A 132 -3.33 6.27 -0.81
CA SER A 132 -2.58 6.41 -2.07
C SER A 132 -2.76 5.20 -2.97
N TYR A 133 -2.73 4.00 -2.39
CA TYR A 133 -2.97 2.76 -3.12
C TYR A 133 -4.39 2.69 -3.68
N ARG A 134 -5.42 3.04 -2.89
CA ARG A 134 -6.80 3.06 -3.36
C ARG A 134 -6.99 4.02 -4.54
N ARG A 135 -6.35 5.21 -4.47
CA ARG A 135 -6.36 6.17 -5.59
C ARG A 135 -5.72 5.59 -6.85
N ILE A 136 -4.52 5.01 -6.73
CA ILE A 136 -3.85 4.39 -7.87
C ILE A 136 -4.72 3.27 -8.46
N ARG A 137 -5.32 2.44 -7.61
CA ARG A 137 -6.19 1.36 -8.07
C ARG A 137 -7.44 1.88 -8.79
N SER A 138 -8.05 2.98 -8.32
CA SER A 138 -9.19 3.58 -9.02
C SER A 138 -8.79 4.15 -10.38
N PHE A 139 -7.64 4.84 -10.49
CA PHE A 139 -7.13 5.30 -11.78
C PHE A 139 -6.84 4.15 -12.75
N VAL A 140 -6.17 3.10 -12.27
CA VAL A 140 -5.89 1.92 -13.11
C VAL A 140 -7.20 1.22 -13.51
N ALA A 141 -8.19 1.16 -12.61
CA ALA A 141 -9.50 0.59 -12.95
C ALA A 141 -10.28 1.45 -13.95
N GLU A 142 -10.17 2.78 -13.87
CA GLU A 142 -10.76 3.72 -14.84
C GLU A 142 -10.07 3.65 -16.20
N ASP A 143 -8.72 3.58 -16.24
CA ASP A 143 -7.95 3.44 -17.48
C ASP A 143 -8.07 2.04 -18.11
N MET A 144 -8.31 1.01 -17.29
CA MET A 144 -8.56 -0.35 -17.76
C MET A 144 -10.05 -0.63 -18.02
N CYS A 145 -10.89 0.40 -17.97
CA CYS A 145 -12.34 0.26 -18.09
C CYS A 145 -12.83 0.15 -19.54
N GLU A 146 -12.32 -0.85 -20.23
CA GLU A 146 -13.25 -1.81 -20.82
C GLU A 146 -13.20 -3.02 -19.89
N GLU A 147 -14.18 -3.19 -19.01
CA GLU A 147 -14.28 -4.37 -18.15
C GLU A 147 -14.08 -5.60 -19.03
N PRO A 148 -13.15 -6.52 -18.71
CA PRO A 148 -12.85 -7.65 -19.60
C PRO A 148 -14.08 -8.41 -20.10
N PRO A 149 -15.18 -8.55 -19.32
CA PRO A 149 -16.44 -9.07 -19.84
C PRO A 149 -17.07 -8.20 -20.94
N LYS A 150 -16.99 -6.87 -20.84
CA LYS A 150 -17.54 -5.96 -21.88
C LYS A 150 -16.68 -5.95 -23.12
N VAL A 151 -15.36 -6.07 -23.00
CA VAL A 151 -14.46 -6.28 -24.14
C VAL A 151 -14.81 -7.59 -24.85
N LEU A 152 -15.01 -8.67 -24.11
CA LEU A 152 -15.47 -9.92 -24.71
C LEU A 152 -16.81 -9.72 -25.44
N LEU A 153 -17.77 -9.01 -24.83
CA LEU A 153 -19.08 -8.73 -25.42
C LEU A 153 -18.96 -7.96 -26.75
N SER A 154 -18.06 -6.96 -26.84
CA SER A 154 -17.85 -6.18 -28.07
C SER A 154 -17.22 -6.98 -29.21
N LEU A 155 -16.56 -8.09 -28.88
CA LEU A 155 -15.92 -8.99 -29.85
C LEU A 155 -16.86 -10.14 -30.30
N LEU A 156 -17.96 -10.36 -29.57
CA LEU A 156 -18.93 -11.42 -29.89
C LEU A 156 -19.91 -10.94 -30.98
N PRO A 157 -20.32 -11.83 -31.90
CA PRO A 157 -21.40 -11.54 -32.83
C PRO A 157 -22.74 -11.41 -32.10
N ASP A 158 -23.73 -10.78 -32.73
CA ASP A 158 -25.07 -10.55 -32.14
C ASP A 158 -25.75 -11.84 -31.63
N THR A 159 -25.45 -12.94 -32.28
CA THR A 159 -25.88 -14.29 -31.86
C THR A 159 -24.69 -15.24 -31.88
N PHE A 160 -24.45 -15.91 -30.79
CA PHE A 160 -23.31 -16.82 -30.64
C PHE A 160 -23.65 -17.98 -29.70
N ASP A 161 -22.90 -19.05 -29.83
CA ASP A 161 -22.90 -20.14 -28.87
C ASP A 161 -21.70 -20.03 -27.87
N THR A 162 -21.76 -20.82 -26.81
CA THR A 162 -20.72 -20.83 -25.80
C THR A 162 -19.34 -21.23 -26.37
N LYS A 163 -19.31 -22.11 -27.39
CA LYS A 163 -18.04 -22.53 -28.01
C LYS A 163 -17.37 -21.38 -28.76
N THR A 164 -18.16 -20.60 -29.48
CA THR A 164 -17.68 -19.39 -30.18
C THR A 164 -17.12 -18.37 -29.20
N ALA A 165 -17.84 -18.13 -28.10
CA ALA A 165 -17.35 -17.22 -27.07
C ALA A 165 -16.02 -17.68 -26.44
N ILE A 166 -15.87 -18.97 -26.17
CA ILE A 166 -14.63 -19.55 -25.65
C ILE A 166 -13.48 -19.41 -26.66
N ALA A 167 -13.75 -19.68 -27.96
CA ALA A 167 -12.74 -19.55 -29.00
C ALA A 167 -12.24 -18.08 -29.11
N ILE A 168 -13.16 -17.14 -29.17
CA ILE A 168 -12.84 -15.70 -29.23
C ILE A 168 -12.08 -15.24 -27.99
N GLY A 169 -12.52 -15.63 -26.79
CA GLY A 169 -11.84 -15.26 -25.55
C GLY A 169 -10.42 -15.84 -25.45
N LYS A 170 -10.19 -17.05 -25.94
CA LYS A 170 -8.84 -17.65 -26.00
C LYS A 170 -7.96 -16.95 -27.02
N GLU A 171 -8.46 -16.66 -28.20
CA GLU A 171 -7.69 -16.11 -29.31
C GLU A 171 -7.36 -14.63 -29.12
N LEU A 172 -8.34 -13.82 -28.72
CA LEU A 172 -8.19 -12.36 -28.69
C LEU A 172 -7.85 -11.78 -27.30
N GLN A 173 -8.25 -12.46 -26.22
CA GLN A 173 -7.97 -12.01 -24.86
C GLN A 173 -6.97 -12.90 -24.10
N ASN A 174 -6.53 -14.00 -24.70
CA ASN A 174 -5.63 -14.98 -24.10
C ASN A 174 -6.10 -15.46 -22.70
N VAL A 175 -7.40 -15.61 -22.50
CA VAL A 175 -8.01 -16.05 -21.25
C VAL A 175 -8.43 -17.50 -21.27
N SER A 176 -8.48 -18.13 -20.10
CA SER A 176 -8.89 -19.52 -19.98
C SER A 176 -10.40 -19.70 -20.26
N GLU A 177 -10.80 -20.88 -20.67
CA GLU A 177 -12.20 -21.25 -20.85
C GLU A 177 -13.05 -20.98 -19.60
N ARG A 178 -12.51 -21.30 -18.41
CA ARG A 178 -13.15 -21.01 -17.13
C ARG A 178 -13.41 -19.52 -16.94
N THR A 179 -12.44 -18.69 -17.32
CA THR A 179 -12.54 -17.22 -17.24
C THR A 179 -13.62 -16.70 -18.17
N VAL A 180 -13.66 -17.18 -19.42
CA VAL A 180 -14.72 -16.82 -20.38
C VAL A 180 -16.10 -17.19 -19.85
N MET A 181 -16.25 -18.38 -19.27
CA MET A 181 -17.52 -18.82 -18.66
C MET A 181 -17.95 -17.91 -17.50
N ASN A 182 -17.00 -17.42 -16.71
CA ASN A 182 -17.30 -16.45 -15.65
C ASN A 182 -17.74 -15.10 -16.23
N TYR A 183 -17.08 -14.61 -17.27
CA TYR A 183 -17.47 -13.38 -17.98
C TYR A 183 -18.88 -13.47 -18.54
N LEU A 184 -19.23 -14.57 -19.18
CA LEU A 184 -20.59 -14.79 -19.71
C LEU A 184 -21.65 -14.81 -18.59
N LYS A 185 -21.35 -15.43 -17.43
CA LYS A 185 -22.25 -15.40 -16.27
C LYS A 185 -22.45 -13.98 -15.74
N GLU A 186 -21.38 -13.20 -15.66
CA GLU A 186 -21.42 -11.80 -15.21
C GLU A 186 -22.24 -10.92 -16.16
N LEU A 187 -22.01 -11.04 -17.46
CA LEU A 187 -22.80 -10.36 -18.50
C LEU A 187 -24.29 -10.73 -18.46
N CYS A 188 -24.61 -11.97 -18.14
CA CYS A 188 -25.99 -12.39 -17.94
C CYS A 188 -26.60 -11.80 -16.65
N ARG A 189 -25.84 -11.72 -15.55
CA ARG A 189 -26.29 -11.09 -14.28
C ARG A 189 -26.54 -9.59 -14.47
N SER A 190 -25.68 -8.90 -15.20
CA SER A 190 -25.82 -7.49 -15.54
C SER A 190 -26.87 -7.21 -16.63
N ARG A 191 -27.57 -8.22 -17.11
CA ARG A 191 -28.60 -8.15 -18.18
C ARG A 191 -28.09 -7.63 -19.52
N LEU A 192 -26.78 -7.67 -19.74
CA LEU A 192 -26.15 -7.31 -21.03
C LEU A 192 -26.21 -8.47 -22.04
N LEU A 193 -26.40 -9.71 -21.56
CA LEU A 193 -26.66 -10.89 -22.36
C LEU A 193 -27.99 -11.53 -21.98
N ARG A 194 -28.71 -12.00 -22.99
CA ARG A 194 -29.88 -12.91 -22.82
C ARG A 194 -29.48 -14.32 -23.23
N LYS A 195 -29.97 -15.33 -22.49
CA LYS A 195 -29.82 -16.75 -22.85
C LYS A 195 -30.71 -17.07 -24.02
#